data_13414952e8fc589f0eecbb3456f41863
#
_entry.id   13414952e8fc589f0eecbb3456f41863
#
_cell.length_a   1.000
_cell.length_b   1.000
_cell.length_c   1.000
_cell.angle_alpha   90.00
_cell.angle_beta   90.00
_cell.angle_gamma   90.00
#
_symmetry.space_group_name_H-M   'P 1'
#
loop_
_entity.id
_entity.type
_entity.pdbx_description
1 polymer ?
#
loop_
_entity_poly.entity_id
_entity_poly.type
_entity_poly.pdbx_seq_one_letter_code
_entity_poly.pdbx_strand_id
1 'polypeptide(L)'
;MNKKKLKRKYERDGYAIIRNVISTKLAKEIENHIDWLTKKHPNTRPEAFHHNMLIHDPFIHHILDQKSILDIVETIIGPNIALFGAHYIAKRPLSGQPVGWHQDGSYWPLEPMDVVSVWLAGTHSTKSNACMKVIPGTQNKRLVKPSEMIKLDTRDYVLDLAIHPDHIDESYSIDIELAPGDISIHNPFI
;
A
#
# COMPACT_ATOMS: atom_id res chain seq x y z
N MET A 1 20.19 -6.53 4.15
CA MET A 1 19.87 -5.08 4.07
C MET A 1 20.44 -4.34 5.29
N ASN A 2 20.98 -3.13 5.12
CA ASN A 2 21.47 -2.33 6.25
C ASN A 2 20.26 -1.60 6.91
N LYS A 3 19.83 -2.07 8.09
CA LYS A 3 18.68 -1.54 8.83
C LYS A 3 18.79 -0.01 9.08
N LYS A 4 19.99 0.50 9.45
CA LYS A 4 20.21 1.94 9.68
C LYS A 4 20.01 2.77 8.40
N LYS A 5 20.50 2.27 7.25
CA LYS A 5 20.34 2.94 5.95
C LYS A 5 18.88 2.96 5.52
N LEU A 6 18.14 1.85 5.74
CA LEU A 6 16.73 1.76 5.46
C LEU A 6 15.93 2.78 6.26
N LYS A 7 16.13 2.79 7.60
CA LYS A 7 15.43 3.71 8.50
C LYS A 7 15.67 5.16 8.12
N ARG A 8 16.92 5.56 7.90
CA ARG A 8 17.26 6.93 7.46
C ARG A 8 16.60 7.31 6.14
N LYS A 9 16.53 6.38 5.16
CA LYS A 9 15.86 6.64 3.88
C LYS A 9 14.36 6.86 4.10
N TYR A 10 13.72 5.97 4.85
CA TYR A 10 12.30 6.07 5.18
C TYR A 10 11.96 7.38 5.92
N GLU A 11 12.76 7.74 6.93
CA GLU A 11 12.57 9.00 7.68
C GLU A 11 12.74 10.24 6.80
N ARG A 12 13.70 10.24 5.87
CA ARG A 12 13.98 11.37 4.99
C ARG A 12 12.93 11.50 3.88
N ASP A 13 12.61 10.40 3.20
CA ASP A 13 11.84 10.39 1.96
C ASP A 13 10.36 10.03 2.17
N GLY A 14 10.00 9.47 3.34
CA GLY A 14 8.66 8.96 3.65
C GLY A 14 8.38 7.57 3.07
N TYR A 15 9.28 7.02 2.27
CA TYR A 15 9.14 5.69 1.68
C TYR A 15 10.49 5.01 1.42
N ALA A 16 10.44 3.70 1.21
CA ALA A 16 11.59 2.96 0.69
C ALA A 16 11.13 1.75 -0.12
N ILE A 17 11.88 1.42 -1.18
CA ILE A 17 11.68 0.21 -1.98
C ILE A 17 12.72 -0.82 -1.54
N ILE A 18 12.27 -2.05 -1.28
CA ILE A 18 13.12 -3.19 -0.92
C ILE A 18 12.85 -4.31 -1.91
N ARG A 19 13.91 -4.80 -2.53
CA ARG A 19 13.83 -5.81 -3.59
C ARG A 19 13.95 -7.23 -3.03
N ASN A 20 13.26 -8.17 -3.69
CA ASN A 20 13.35 -9.62 -3.42
C ASN A 20 13.08 -9.97 -1.95
N VAL A 21 12.00 -9.43 -1.37
CA VAL A 21 11.67 -9.63 0.05
C VAL A 21 11.01 -10.99 0.27
N ILE A 22 10.15 -11.41 -0.66
CA ILE A 22 9.59 -12.75 -0.70
C ILE A 22 9.98 -13.47 -2.00
N SER A 23 9.85 -14.78 -2.03
CA SER A 23 10.13 -15.56 -3.24
C SER A 23 9.12 -15.27 -4.34
N THR A 24 9.54 -15.40 -5.60
CA THR A 24 8.64 -15.31 -6.75
C THR A 24 7.57 -16.41 -6.73
N LYS A 25 7.84 -17.55 -6.09
CA LYS A 25 6.85 -18.59 -5.85
C LYS A 25 5.72 -18.09 -4.96
N LEU A 26 6.03 -17.47 -3.81
CA LEU A 26 5.02 -16.92 -2.91
C LEU A 26 4.28 -15.74 -3.57
N ALA A 27 4.97 -14.91 -4.36
CA ALA A 27 4.33 -13.86 -5.15
C ALA A 27 3.29 -14.44 -6.13
N LYS A 28 3.60 -15.56 -6.79
CA LYS A 28 2.64 -16.28 -7.65
C LYS A 28 1.46 -16.87 -6.87
N GLU A 29 1.68 -17.32 -5.65
CA GLU A 29 0.60 -17.79 -4.76
C GLU A 29 -0.35 -16.64 -4.38
N ILE A 30 0.16 -15.40 -4.21
CA ILE A 30 -0.67 -14.20 -4.01
C ILE A 30 -1.56 -13.94 -5.23
N GLU A 31 -1.02 -13.99 -6.44
CA GLU A 31 -1.78 -13.84 -7.67
C GLU A 31 -2.90 -14.91 -7.76
N ASN A 32 -2.55 -16.17 -7.51
CA ASN A 32 -3.52 -17.27 -7.51
C ASN A 32 -4.62 -17.09 -6.44
N HIS A 33 -4.28 -16.54 -5.28
CA HIS A 33 -5.24 -16.25 -4.21
C HIS A 33 -6.22 -15.14 -4.61
N ILE A 34 -5.74 -14.08 -5.28
CA ILE A 34 -6.60 -13.03 -5.83
C ILE A 34 -7.55 -13.60 -6.88
N ASP A 35 -7.06 -14.49 -7.75
CA ASP A 35 -7.90 -15.18 -8.75
C ASP A 35 -8.97 -16.06 -8.09
N TRP A 36 -8.61 -16.76 -7.02
CA TRP A 36 -9.55 -17.58 -6.25
C TRP A 36 -10.62 -16.70 -5.56
N LEU A 37 -10.23 -15.61 -4.91
CA LEU A 37 -11.17 -14.65 -4.31
C LEU A 37 -12.12 -14.07 -5.36
N THR A 38 -11.60 -13.72 -6.54
CA THR A 38 -12.39 -13.17 -7.65
C THR A 38 -13.46 -14.17 -8.14
N LYS A 39 -13.11 -15.45 -8.22
CA LYS A 39 -14.07 -16.52 -8.57
C LYS A 39 -15.11 -16.75 -7.47
N LYS A 40 -14.68 -16.69 -6.21
CA LYS A 40 -15.54 -16.88 -5.03
C LYS A 40 -16.51 -15.70 -4.83
N HIS A 41 -16.10 -14.50 -5.20
CA HIS A 41 -16.85 -13.24 -5.05
C HIS A 41 -17.04 -12.52 -6.39
N PRO A 42 -17.79 -13.08 -7.34
CA PRO A 42 -17.87 -12.60 -8.74
C PRO A 42 -18.45 -11.18 -8.86
N ASN A 43 -19.23 -10.75 -7.86
CA ASN A 43 -19.84 -9.43 -7.82
C ASN A 43 -18.98 -8.37 -7.10
N THR A 44 -17.81 -8.76 -6.59
CA THR A 44 -16.87 -7.85 -5.91
C THR A 44 -15.69 -7.58 -6.84
N ARG A 45 -15.36 -6.32 -7.04
CA ARG A 45 -14.16 -5.95 -7.81
C ARG A 45 -12.91 -6.37 -7.03
N PRO A 46 -11.85 -6.88 -7.69
CA PRO A 46 -10.63 -7.29 -6.98
C PRO A 46 -9.96 -6.16 -6.22
N GLU A 47 -10.16 -4.91 -6.66
CA GLU A 47 -9.68 -3.72 -5.95
C GLU A 47 -10.42 -3.45 -4.63
N ALA A 48 -11.53 -4.11 -4.39
CA ALA A 48 -12.35 -3.98 -3.18
C ALA A 48 -12.16 -5.13 -2.17
N PHE A 49 -11.19 -6.01 -2.38
CA PHE A 49 -10.83 -7.03 -1.39
C PHE A 49 -10.02 -6.37 -0.26
N HIS A 50 -10.70 -5.91 0.77
CA HIS A 50 -10.13 -5.16 1.88
C HIS A 50 -10.26 -5.89 3.22
N HIS A 51 -9.81 -5.27 4.30
CA HIS A 51 -9.68 -5.80 5.65
C HIS A 51 -10.82 -6.70 6.12
N ASN A 52 -12.08 -6.29 5.96
CA ASN A 52 -13.24 -7.08 6.41
C ASN A 52 -13.32 -8.48 5.77
N MET A 53 -12.79 -8.65 4.57
CA MET A 53 -12.74 -9.94 3.88
C MET A 53 -11.46 -10.73 4.20
N LEU A 54 -10.38 -10.05 4.52
CA LEU A 54 -9.03 -10.62 4.56
C LEU A 54 -8.52 -10.90 5.96
N ILE A 55 -9.08 -10.27 7.01
CA ILE A 55 -8.52 -10.36 8.37
C ILE A 55 -8.54 -11.77 8.96
N HIS A 56 -9.46 -12.61 8.52
CA HIS A 56 -9.57 -14.01 8.97
C HIS A 56 -9.04 -15.01 7.94
N ASP A 57 -8.43 -14.51 6.86
CA ASP A 57 -7.92 -15.38 5.81
C ASP A 57 -6.55 -15.93 6.20
N PRO A 58 -6.39 -17.27 6.32
CA PRO A 58 -5.12 -17.89 6.72
C PRO A 58 -3.97 -17.58 5.76
N PHE A 59 -4.25 -17.38 4.48
CA PHE A 59 -3.22 -17.07 3.51
C PHE A 59 -2.65 -15.67 3.72
N ILE A 60 -3.49 -14.69 4.12
CA ILE A 60 -3.01 -13.36 4.50
C ILE A 60 -2.09 -13.45 5.70
N HIS A 61 -2.46 -14.20 6.74
CA HIS A 61 -1.60 -14.41 7.90
C HIS A 61 -0.28 -15.10 7.52
N HIS A 62 -0.31 -16.07 6.61
CA HIS A 62 0.91 -16.69 6.10
C HIS A 62 1.85 -15.70 5.40
N ILE A 63 1.32 -14.72 4.65
CA ILE A 63 2.12 -13.65 4.05
C ILE A 63 2.70 -12.73 5.14
N LEU A 64 1.87 -12.34 6.11
CA LEU A 64 2.27 -11.41 7.18
C LEU A 64 3.33 -11.99 8.11
N ASP A 65 3.32 -13.30 8.32
CA ASP A 65 4.30 -14.04 9.14
C ASP A 65 5.66 -14.22 8.44
N GLN A 66 5.83 -13.73 7.20
CA GLN A 66 7.13 -13.80 6.55
C GLN A 66 8.15 -12.98 7.31
N LYS A 67 9.15 -13.67 7.87
CA LYS A 67 10.21 -13.04 8.68
C LYS A 67 10.89 -11.88 7.97
N SER A 68 11.08 -11.97 6.66
CA SER A 68 11.68 -10.91 5.85
C SER A 68 10.85 -9.62 5.85
N ILE A 69 9.53 -9.71 5.89
CA ILE A 69 8.62 -8.56 6.01
C ILE A 69 8.66 -8.02 7.44
N LEU A 70 8.52 -8.90 8.43
CA LEU A 70 8.53 -8.51 9.85
C LEU A 70 9.83 -7.82 10.25
N ASP A 71 11.00 -8.29 9.82
CA ASP A 71 12.30 -7.66 10.08
C ASP A 71 12.41 -6.22 9.51
N ILE A 72 11.71 -5.96 8.40
CA ILE A 72 11.63 -4.63 7.79
C ILE A 72 10.72 -3.73 8.62
N VAL A 73 9.51 -4.20 8.95
CA VAL A 73 8.52 -3.48 9.75
C VAL A 73 9.09 -3.14 11.12
N GLU A 74 9.70 -4.13 11.81
CA GLU A 74 10.38 -3.95 13.11
C GLU A 74 11.45 -2.84 13.04
N THR A 75 12.17 -2.75 11.93
CA THR A 75 13.19 -1.71 11.74
C THR A 75 12.59 -0.30 11.79
N ILE A 76 11.34 -0.13 11.39
CA ILE A 76 10.66 1.16 11.32
C ILE A 76 9.91 1.49 12.61
N ILE A 77 9.02 0.60 13.06
CA ILE A 77 8.10 0.85 14.19
C ILE A 77 8.47 0.08 15.48
N GLY A 78 9.53 -0.71 15.48
CA GLY A 78 9.92 -1.52 16.64
C GLY A 78 9.25 -2.89 16.69
N PRO A 79 9.50 -3.68 17.75
CA PRO A 79 9.15 -5.10 17.80
C PRO A 79 7.69 -5.40 18.14
N ASN A 80 6.95 -4.43 18.66
CA ASN A 80 5.54 -4.60 19.02
C ASN A 80 4.66 -4.33 17.81
N ILE A 81 4.46 -5.36 16.97
CA ILE A 81 3.78 -5.26 15.69
C ILE A 81 2.39 -5.87 15.79
N ALA A 82 1.38 -5.14 15.31
CA ALA A 82 0.03 -5.64 15.11
C ALA A 82 -0.44 -5.31 13.68
N LEU A 83 -1.26 -6.19 13.10
CA LEU A 83 -1.93 -5.91 11.84
C LEU A 83 -3.12 -4.97 12.09
N PHE A 84 -3.11 -3.81 11.48
CA PHE A 84 -4.24 -2.90 11.48
C PHE A 84 -5.22 -3.21 10.35
N GLY A 85 -4.73 -3.47 9.15
CA GLY A 85 -5.56 -3.78 8.00
C GLY A 85 -4.79 -4.43 6.85
N ALA A 86 -5.53 -5.06 5.94
CA ALA A 86 -5.00 -5.60 4.69
C ALA A 86 -5.95 -5.26 3.54
N HIS A 87 -5.40 -5.01 2.36
CA HIS A 87 -6.15 -4.65 1.18
C HIS A 87 -5.44 -5.15 -0.09
N TYR A 88 -6.17 -5.83 -0.98
CA TYR A 88 -5.70 -6.12 -2.32
C TYR A 88 -6.11 -4.99 -3.27
N ILE A 89 -5.14 -4.31 -3.86
CA ILE A 89 -5.36 -3.35 -4.96
C ILE A 89 -5.05 -4.08 -6.28
N ALA A 90 -5.92 -5.03 -6.63
CA ALA A 90 -5.72 -5.90 -7.79
C ALA A 90 -6.53 -5.39 -8.99
N LYS A 91 -5.95 -4.46 -9.73
CA LYS A 91 -6.61 -3.83 -10.88
C LYS A 91 -6.74 -4.77 -12.07
N ARG A 92 -7.95 -4.90 -12.61
CA ARG A 92 -8.18 -5.62 -13.88
C ARG A 92 -7.60 -4.84 -15.05
N PRO A 93 -7.05 -5.51 -16.07
CA PRO A 93 -6.64 -4.85 -17.31
C PRO A 93 -7.79 -4.02 -17.91
N LEU A 94 -7.50 -2.82 -18.36
CA LEU A 94 -8.38 -1.89 -19.05
C LEU A 94 -9.59 -1.38 -18.26
N SER A 95 -9.93 -1.97 -17.12
CA SER A 95 -11.13 -1.62 -16.33
C SER A 95 -10.86 -1.44 -14.83
N GLY A 96 -9.59 -1.46 -14.42
CA GLY A 96 -9.21 -1.23 -13.02
C GLY A 96 -9.51 0.19 -12.57
N GLN A 97 -10.07 0.33 -11.37
CA GLN A 97 -10.38 1.64 -10.81
C GLN A 97 -9.11 2.38 -10.39
N PRO A 98 -9.03 3.70 -10.61
CA PRO A 98 -7.95 4.52 -10.08
C PRO A 98 -8.07 4.67 -8.56
N VAL A 99 -6.93 4.96 -7.94
CA VAL A 99 -6.83 5.42 -6.56
C VAL A 99 -6.41 6.89 -6.62
N GLY A 100 -7.21 7.78 -6.04
CA GLY A 100 -6.89 9.20 -5.97
C GLY A 100 -5.71 9.47 -5.02
N TRP A 101 -5.08 10.64 -5.17
CA TRP A 101 -4.05 11.09 -4.23
C TRP A 101 -4.62 11.19 -2.82
N HIS A 102 -3.98 10.56 -1.86
CA HIS A 102 -4.43 10.51 -0.47
C HIS A 102 -3.25 10.31 0.47
N GLN A 103 -3.50 10.43 1.73
CA GLN A 103 -2.62 9.98 2.81
C GLN A 103 -3.33 8.85 3.54
N ASP A 104 -2.71 7.70 3.70
CA ASP A 104 -3.31 6.54 4.39
C ASP A 104 -3.84 6.92 5.77
N GLY A 105 -3.07 7.73 6.51
CA GLY A 105 -3.43 8.19 7.84
C GLY A 105 -4.74 8.99 7.92
N SER A 106 -5.22 9.53 6.80
CA SER A 106 -6.52 10.23 6.77
C SER A 106 -7.71 9.31 7.02
N TYR A 107 -7.53 8.00 6.86
CA TYR A 107 -8.57 6.98 7.07
C TYR A 107 -8.46 6.29 8.43
N TRP A 108 -7.41 6.55 9.21
CA TRP A 108 -7.10 5.75 10.41
C TRP A 108 -7.25 6.56 11.69
N PRO A 109 -8.15 6.15 12.62
CA PRO A 109 -8.35 6.81 13.91
C PRO A 109 -7.30 6.34 14.93
N LEU A 110 -6.01 6.47 14.61
CA LEU A 110 -4.90 6.00 15.44
C LEU A 110 -4.14 7.17 16.06
N GLU A 111 -3.89 7.09 17.37
CA GLU A 111 -3.10 8.04 18.13
C GLU A 111 -2.26 7.29 19.18
N PRO A 112 -0.92 7.31 19.12
CA PRO A 112 -0.11 7.91 18.05
C PRO A 112 -0.24 7.13 16.74
N MET A 113 0.04 7.83 15.60
CA MET A 113 0.05 7.23 14.26
C MET A 113 1.37 6.47 14.00
N ASP A 114 1.65 5.49 14.84
CA ASP A 114 2.87 4.66 14.77
C ASP A 114 2.66 3.47 13.81
N VAL A 115 2.49 3.78 12.54
CA VAL A 115 2.13 2.83 11.48
C VAL A 115 3.12 2.90 10.33
N VAL A 116 3.33 1.77 9.68
CA VAL A 116 3.99 1.67 8.38
C VAL A 116 3.11 0.87 7.42
N SER A 117 2.83 1.42 6.26
CA SER A 117 2.19 0.68 5.17
C SER A 117 3.21 -0.14 4.41
N VAL A 118 2.87 -1.39 4.13
CA VAL A 118 3.68 -2.30 3.31
C VAL A 118 2.91 -2.62 2.04
N TRP A 119 3.42 -2.16 0.90
CA TRP A 119 2.91 -2.50 -0.43
C TRP A 119 3.73 -3.65 -0.99
N LEU A 120 3.15 -4.83 -1.08
CA LEU A 120 3.79 -6.04 -1.60
C LEU A 120 3.31 -6.34 -3.02
N ALA A 121 4.23 -6.47 -3.96
CA ALA A 121 3.92 -6.79 -5.35
C ALA A 121 3.75 -8.30 -5.55
N GLY A 122 2.54 -8.76 -5.82
CA GLY A 122 2.25 -10.14 -6.28
C GLY A 122 2.58 -10.33 -7.76
N THR A 123 2.39 -9.28 -8.56
CA THR A 123 2.73 -9.21 -9.99
C THR A 123 3.61 -8.01 -10.28
N HIS A 124 4.05 -7.82 -11.53
CA HIS A 124 4.72 -6.59 -11.91
C HIS A 124 3.80 -5.39 -11.73
N SER A 125 4.28 -4.39 -10.99
CA SER A 125 3.64 -3.09 -10.80
C SER A 125 4.54 -2.03 -11.41
N THR A 126 4.15 -1.50 -12.56
CA THR A 126 4.96 -0.60 -13.39
C THR A 126 4.14 0.61 -13.81
N LYS A 127 4.80 1.62 -14.31
CA LYS A 127 4.15 2.80 -14.88
C LYS A 127 3.11 2.44 -15.95
N SER A 128 3.38 1.42 -16.76
CA SER A 128 2.48 1.00 -17.85
C SER A 128 1.18 0.33 -17.37
N ASN A 129 1.15 -0.16 -16.13
CA ASN A 129 -0.06 -0.76 -15.52
C ASN A 129 -0.51 -0.06 -14.23
N ALA A 130 -0.21 1.25 -14.14
CA ALA A 130 -0.65 2.14 -13.07
C ALA A 130 -0.12 1.75 -11.67
N CYS A 131 1.19 1.65 -11.54
CA CYS A 131 1.85 1.50 -10.24
C CYS A 131 1.50 2.66 -9.30
N MET A 132 1.69 2.42 -8.01
CA MET A 132 1.55 3.46 -6.99
C MET A 132 2.56 4.60 -7.24
N LYS A 133 2.17 5.82 -6.90
CA LYS A 133 3.05 7.00 -6.88
C LYS A 133 3.13 7.57 -5.46
N VAL A 134 4.23 8.22 -5.16
CA VAL A 134 4.42 8.99 -3.92
C VAL A 134 5.07 10.33 -4.22
N ILE A 135 4.86 11.32 -3.36
CA ILE A 135 5.58 12.59 -3.39
C ILE A 135 6.53 12.62 -2.18
N PRO A 136 7.84 12.37 -2.38
CA PRO A 136 8.79 12.27 -1.27
C PRO A 136 8.86 13.50 -0.39
N GLY A 137 9.01 13.29 0.93
CA GLY A 137 9.16 14.39 1.89
C GLY A 137 7.85 15.01 2.37
N THR A 138 6.70 14.60 1.83
CA THR A 138 5.39 15.13 2.26
C THR A 138 4.97 14.63 3.63
N GLN A 139 5.47 13.48 4.10
CA GLN A 139 5.22 12.94 5.44
C GLN A 139 5.63 13.87 6.59
N ASN A 140 6.52 14.82 6.35
CA ASN A 140 6.99 15.76 7.36
C ASN A 140 6.06 16.98 7.55
N LYS A 141 4.98 17.06 6.76
CA LYS A 141 4.02 18.16 6.84
C LYS A 141 2.95 17.86 7.88
N ARG A 142 1.82 17.37 7.44
CA ARG A 142 0.66 17.02 8.26
C ARG A 142 -0.31 16.17 7.46
N LEU A 143 -1.29 15.58 8.14
CA LEU A 143 -2.47 15.15 7.41
C LEU A 143 -3.18 16.35 6.79
N VAL A 144 -3.66 16.18 5.57
CA VAL A 144 -4.52 17.16 4.92
C VAL A 144 -5.82 17.32 5.71
N LYS A 145 -6.35 18.54 5.74
CA LYS A 145 -7.60 18.81 6.43
C LYS A 145 -8.78 18.29 5.59
N PRO A 146 -9.91 17.96 6.22
CA PRO A 146 -11.12 17.59 5.47
C PRO A 146 -11.56 18.63 4.43
N SER A 147 -11.30 19.91 4.67
CA SER A 147 -11.58 21.02 3.72
C SER A 147 -10.66 21.04 2.50
N GLU A 148 -9.56 20.30 2.54
CA GLU A 148 -8.59 20.17 1.45
C GLU A 148 -8.82 18.85 0.67
N MET A 149 -9.87 18.11 1.00
CA MET A 149 -10.23 16.85 0.37
C MET A 149 -11.49 16.99 -0.46
N ILE A 150 -11.61 16.13 -1.47
CA ILE A 150 -12.80 16.00 -2.32
C ILE A 150 -13.38 14.59 -2.16
N LYS A 151 -14.70 14.49 -2.27
CA LYS A 151 -15.39 13.20 -2.36
C LYS A 151 -15.28 12.65 -3.77
N LEU A 152 -15.02 11.35 -3.86
CA LEU A 152 -14.99 10.59 -5.11
C LEU A 152 -16.14 9.59 -5.13
N ASP A 153 -16.61 9.26 -6.33
CA ASP A 153 -17.62 8.23 -6.51
C ASP A 153 -16.94 6.84 -6.49
N THR A 154 -17.31 5.99 -5.54
CA THR A 154 -16.77 4.63 -5.43
C THR A 154 -17.18 3.69 -6.58
N ARG A 155 -18.08 4.14 -7.47
CA ARG A 155 -18.34 3.43 -8.73
C ARG A 155 -17.17 3.57 -9.71
N ASP A 156 -16.42 4.67 -9.62
CA ASP A 156 -15.32 5.01 -10.52
C ASP A 156 -13.95 4.92 -9.86
N TYR A 157 -13.87 5.06 -8.53
CA TYR A 157 -12.64 5.07 -7.74
C TYR A 157 -12.63 4.01 -6.65
N VAL A 158 -11.44 3.54 -6.26
CA VAL A 158 -11.27 2.57 -5.16
C VAL A 158 -11.60 3.20 -3.81
N LEU A 159 -11.19 4.45 -3.60
CA LEU A 159 -11.40 5.21 -2.37
C LEU A 159 -12.44 6.31 -2.59
N ASP A 160 -13.17 6.65 -1.53
CA ASP A 160 -14.25 7.66 -1.55
C ASP A 160 -13.75 9.10 -1.33
N LEU A 161 -12.48 9.27 -0.98
CA LEU A 161 -11.85 10.56 -0.74
C LEU A 161 -10.53 10.68 -1.51
N ALA A 162 -10.20 11.90 -1.93
CA ALA A 162 -8.88 12.27 -2.42
C ALA A 162 -8.50 13.68 -1.96
N ILE A 163 -7.21 13.96 -1.99
CA ILE A 163 -6.70 15.33 -1.79
C ILE A 163 -7.10 16.17 -3.01
N HIS A 164 -7.59 17.40 -2.77
CA HIS A 164 -7.93 18.30 -3.87
C HIS A 164 -6.68 18.61 -4.71
N PRO A 165 -6.78 18.60 -6.05
CA PRO A 165 -5.62 18.82 -6.94
C PRO A 165 -4.81 20.09 -6.65
N ASP A 166 -5.44 21.15 -6.18
CA ASP A 166 -4.77 22.42 -5.83
C ASP A 166 -3.75 22.28 -4.68
N HIS A 167 -3.80 21.17 -3.93
CA HIS A 167 -2.89 20.88 -2.82
C HIS A 167 -1.81 19.85 -3.19
N ILE A 168 -1.73 19.45 -4.47
CA ILE A 168 -0.81 18.42 -4.96
C ILE A 168 0.07 19.01 -6.06
N ASP A 169 1.38 18.87 -5.90
CA ASP A 169 2.33 19.11 -6.99
C ASP A 169 2.87 17.79 -7.51
N GLU A 170 2.22 17.26 -8.55
CA GLU A 170 2.59 15.98 -9.16
C GLU A 170 3.96 15.99 -9.85
N SER A 171 4.56 17.16 -10.09
CA SER A 171 5.88 17.27 -10.72
C SER A 171 6.99 16.63 -9.89
N TYR A 172 6.78 16.48 -8.58
CA TYR A 172 7.67 15.80 -7.64
C TYR A 172 7.33 14.34 -7.41
N SER A 173 6.32 13.80 -8.10
CA SER A 173 5.90 12.42 -7.90
C SER A 173 6.91 11.42 -8.45
N ILE A 174 7.02 10.28 -7.77
CA ILE A 174 7.88 9.15 -8.13
C ILE A 174 7.01 7.91 -8.30
N ASP A 175 7.17 7.22 -9.43
CA ASP A 175 6.54 5.93 -9.69
C ASP A 175 7.21 4.84 -8.84
N ILE A 176 6.41 4.07 -8.10
CA ILE A 176 6.88 2.95 -7.28
C ILE A 176 6.79 1.68 -8.11
N GLU A 177 7.79 1.47 -8.97
CA GLU A 177 7.84 0.27 -9.80
C GLU A 177 8.44 -0.91 -9.04
N LEU A 178 7.71 -2.03 -9.01
CA LEU A 178 8.04 -3.26 -8.28
C LEU A 178 7.95 -4.48 -9.19
N ALA A 179 8.88 -5.41 -9.02
CA ALA A 179 8.78 -6.76 -9.54
C ALA A 179 8.06 -7.67 -8.51
N PRO A 180 7.54 -8.84 -8.93
CA PRO A 180 6.94 -9.80 -8.01
C PRO A 180 7.89 -10.17 -6.87
N GLY A 181 7.41 -10.02 -5.63
CA GLY A 181 8.19 -10.26 -4.42
C GLY A 181 8.98 -9.06 -3.89
N ASP A 182 8.96 -7.93 -4.59
CA ASP A 182 9.43 -6.65 -4.05
C ASP A 182 8.38 -6.02 -3.14
N ILE A 183 8.83 -5.15 -2.24
CA ILE A 183 7.93 -4.29 -1.47
C ILE A 183 8.34 -2.83 -1.57
N SER A 184 7.39 -1.95 -1.37
CA SER A 184 7.65 -0.62 -0.83
C SER A 184 7.06 -0.49 0.57
N ILE A 185 7.72 0.28 1.41
CA ILE A 185 7.16 0.73 2.68
C ILE A 185 6.94 2.23 2.60
N HIS A 186 5.84 2.72 3.16
CA HIS A 186 5.54 4.14 3.16
C HIS A 186 4.88 4.60 4.45
N ASN A 187 5.11 5.87 4.73
CA ASN A 187 4.60 6.56 5.92
C ASN A 187 3.13 6.92 5.72
N PRO A 188 2.27 6.82 6.75
CA PRO A 188 0.86 7.17 6.63
C PRO A 188 0.58 8.64 6.28
N PHE A 189 1.58 9.50 6.41
CA PHE A 189 1.48 10.94 6.09
C PHE A 189 2.07 11.32 4.73
N ILE A 190 2.57 10.35 3.92
CA ILE A 190 3.13 10.65 2.59
C ILE A 190 2.02 10.82 1.55
#